data_b27350406beaeaae1a637e4c5c19b29e
#
_entry.id   b27350406beaeaae1a637e4c5c19b29e
#
_cell.length_a   1.000
_cell.length_b   1.000
_cell.length_c   1.000
_cell.angle_alpha   90.00
_cell.angle_beta   90.00
_cell.angle_gamma   90.00
#
_symmetry.space_group_name_H-M   'P 1'
#
loop_
_entity.id
_entity.type
_entity.pdbx_description
1 polymer ?
#
loop_
_entity_poly.entity_id
_entity_poly.type
_entity_poly.pdbx_seq_one_letter_code
_entity_poly.pdbx_strand_id
1 'polypeptide(L)'
;MSANVRRQFDKVFLQLEKLGLLLLSDSFLPSVTRLVAGNGLRGSWWGHEQAHTIFAVTEMLEGHPDVLIMKLIDGKVTFVHRELWGRVYSIGVAREDWQLKNLSQGARLLLKTLDTEGTLQTNKLGKLFGPKPGETARELELRLLIHADQLHTELGAHAKVLQTWNAWAKHAGFPGRAKSPSVARHFLEQHLAEINKNHHGRGRLPWPPKL
;
A
#
# COMPACT_ATOMS: atom_id res chain seq x y z
N MET A 1 17.07 8.97 17.80
CA MET A 1 16.76 7.59 17.37
C MET A 1 17.68 6.62 18.09
N SER A 2 17.16 5.55 18.71
CA SER A 2 17.99 4.57 19.42
C SER A 2 18.72 3.63 18.47
N ALA A 3 19.91 3.14 18.86
CA ALA A 3 20.68 2.17 18.06
C ALA A 3 19.90 0.87 17.79
N ASN A 4 18.99 0.48 18.69
CA ASN A 4 18.12 -0.68 18.50
C ASN A 4 17.12 -0.46 17.36
N VAL A 5 16.44 0.68 17.32
CA VAL A 5 15.49 1.01 16.24
C VAL A 5 16.19 1.01 14.88
N ARG A 6 17.39 1.60 14.80
CA ARG A 6 18.17 1.60 13.55
C ARG A 6 18.51 0.19 13.09
N ARG A 7 19.01 -0.66 13.97
CA ARG A 7 19.31 -2.07 13.64
C ARG A 7 18.08 -2.84 13.17
N GLN A 8 16.92 -2.62 13.82
CA GLN A 8 15.67 -3.27 13.40
C GLN A 8 15.20 -2.76 12.04
N PHE A 9 15.32 -1.46 11.77
CA PHE A 9 15.02 -0.89 10.46
C PHE A 9 15.90 -1.52 9.37
N ASP A 10 17.23 -1.55 9.57
CA ASP A 10 18.16 -2.11 8.58
C ASP A 10 17.83 -3.58 8.28
N LYS A 11 17.48 -4.38 9.31
CA LYS A 11 17.03 -5.76 9.15
C LYS A 11 15.72 -5.86 8.33
N VAL A 12 14.75 -5.01 8.63
CA VAL A 12 13.44 -5.01 7.95
C VAL A 12 13.59 -4.51 6.52
N PHE A 13 14.37 -3.47 6.30
CA PHE A 13 14.61 -2.90 4.97
C PHE A 13 15.36 -3.90 4.07
N LEU A 14 16.40 -4.56 4.57
CA LEU A 14 17.10 -5.63 3.84
C LEU A 14 16.13 -6.77 3.42
N GLN A 15 15.17 -7.12 4.29
CA GLN A 15 14.17 -8.11 3.95
C GLN A 15 13.19 -7.60 2.89
N LEU A 16 12.83 -6.32 2.94
CA LEU A 16 12.00 -5.68 1.92
C LEU A 16 12.73 -5.62 0.56
N GLU A 17 14.00 -5.26 0.52
CA GLU A 17 14.82 -5.31 -0.70
C GLU A 17 14.84 -6.72 -1.30
N LYS A 18 15.07 -7.72 -0.48
CA LYS A 18 15.14 -9.13 -0.91
C LYS A 18 13.80 -9.64 -1.45
N LEU A 19 12.69 -9.30 -0.81
CA LEU A 19 11.36 -9.82 -1.13
C LEU A 19 10.56 -8.90 -2.06
N GLY A 20 10.95 -7.64 -2.21
CA GLY A 20 10.17 -6.63 -2.94
C GLY A 20 8.84 -6.24 -2.30
N LEU A 21 8.26 -7.10 -1.47
CA LEU A 21 6.98 -6.94 -0.79
C LEU A 21 7.09 -7.33 0.69
N LEU A 22 6.56 -6.48 1.57
CA LEU A 22 6.51 -6.75 3.01
C LEU A 22 5.21 -6.21 3.60
N LEU A 23 4.50 -6.99 4.39
CA LEU A 23 3.31 -6.54 5.09
C LEU A 23 3.66 -5.73 6.34
N LEU A 24 2.77 -4.83 6.77
CA LEU A 24 2.91 -4.23 8.11
C LEU A 24 2.73 -5.30 9.18
N SER A 25 1.68 -6.11 9.06
CA SER A 25 1.37 -7.17 10.01
C SER A 25 0.71 -8.36 9.32
N ASP A 26 1.21 -9.56 9.60
CA ASP A 26 0.61 -10.81 9.17
C ASP A 26 1.09 -11.97 10.06
N SER A 27 0.26 -13.01 10.19
CA SER A 27 0.57 -14.17 11.03
C SER A 27 1.54 -15.14 10.36
N PHE A 28 1.57 -15.20 9.03
CA PHE A 28 2.35 -16.16 8.25
C PHE A 28 3.34 -15.48 7.31
N LEU A 29 2.87 -14.50 6.55
CA LEU A 29 3.70 -13.79 5.58
C LEU A 29 4.73 -12.89 6.26
N PRO A 30 5.84 -12.59 5.58
CA PRO A 30 6.83 -11.64 6.04
C PRO A 30 6.18 -10.29 6.35
N SER A 31 6.42 -9.78 7.55
CA SER A 31 5.84 -8.52 7.99
C SER A 31 6.76 -7.79 8.96
N VAL A 32 6.61 -6.46 9.03
CA VAL A 32 7.37 -5.62 9.96
C VAL A 32 7.18 -6.11 11.39
N THR A 33 5.92 -6.37 11.80
CA THR A 33 5.62 -6.85 13.15
C THR A 33 6.33 -8.17 13.46
N ARG A 34 6.35 -9.12 12.52
CA ARG A 34 6.99 -10.42 12.71
C ARG A 34 8.52 -10.30 12.78
N LEU A 35 9.11 -9.46 11.95
CA LEU A 35 10.56 -9.26 11.92
C LEU A 35 11.08 -8.57 13.17
N VAL A 36 10.32 -7.60 13.72
CA VAL A 36 10.71 -6.85 14.92
C VAL A 36 10.40 -7.64 16.20
N ALA A 37 9.20 -8.23 16.31
CA ALA A 37 8.79 -8.98 17.50
C ALA A 37 9.35 -10.42 17.56
N GLY A 38 9.91 -10.93 16.46
CA GLY A 38 10.47 -12.29 16.39
C GLY A 38 9.45 -13.41 16.14
N ASN A 39 8.17 -13.14 16.31
CA ASN A 39 7.07 -14.10 16.13
C ASN A 39 5.88 -13.45 15.41
N GLY A 40 5.01 -14.26 14.81
CA GLY A 40 3.73 -13.79 14.30
C GLY A 40 2.83 -13.34 15.45
N LEU A 41 2.42 -12.07 15.42
CA LEU A 41 1.53 -11.53 16.45
C LEU A 41 0.09 -11.96 16.17
N ARG A 42 -0.62 -12.42 17.20
CA ARG A 42 -2.06 -12.64 17.15
C ARG A 42 -2.77 -11.38 17.68
N GLY A 43 -3.64 -10.80 16.87
CA GLY A 43 -4.37 -9.59 17.24
C GLY A 43 -3.60 -8.29 16.96
N SER A 44 -3.94 -7.23 17.73
CA SER A 44 -3.34 -5.91 17.54
C SER A 44 -1.90 -5.86 18.08
N TRP A 45 -0.97 -5.35 17.27
CA TRP A 45 0.42 -5.18 17.67
C TRP A 45 0.66 -3.98 18.63
N TRP A 46 -0.33 -3.09 18.75
CA TRP A 46 -0.24 -1.91 19.64
C TRP A 46 -0.08 -2.24 21.12
N GLY A 47 -0.55 -3.39 21.56
CA GLY A 47 -0.38 -3.88 22.93
C GLY A 47 0.89 -4.69 23.18
N HIS A 48 1.73 -4.86 22.16
CA HIS A 48 2.96 -5.66 22.29
C HIS A 48 4.10 -4.84 22.91
N GLU A 49 4.99 -5.48 23.67
CA GLU A 49 6.15 -4.82 24.29
C GLU A 49 7.06 -4.09 23.27
N GLN A 50 7.11 -4.59 22.02
CA GLN A 50 7.86 -3.98 20.93
C GLN A 50 7.06 -2.94 20.12
N ALA A 51 5.86 -2.54 20.56
CA ALA A 51 4.99 -1.63 19.81
C ALA A 51 5.69 -0.32 19.39
N HIS A 52 6.44 0.30 20.29
CA HIS A 52 7.20 1.51 20.00
C HIS A 52 8.29 1.29 18.93
N THR A 53 8.97 0.13 18.96
CA THR A 53 9.99 -0.21 17.96
C THR A 53 9.34 -0.47 16.61
N ILE A 54 8.22 -1.22 16.58
CA ILE A 54 7.44 -1.48 15.36
C ILE A 54 6.98 -0.16 14.74
N PHE A 55 6.42 0.74 15.55
CA PHE A 55 5.95 2.05 15.11
C PHE A 55 7.10 2.87 14.50
N ALA A 56 8.21 3.02 15.22
CA ALA A 56 9.36 3.79 14.76
C ALA A 56 9.98 3.22 13.47
N VAL A 57 10.06 1.89 13.32
CA VAL A 57 10.53 1.23 12.08
C VAL A 57 9.54 1.49 10.94
N THR A 58 8.23 1.47 11.21
CA THR A 58 7.19 1.78 10.23
C THR A 58 7.33 3.21 9.72
N GLU A 59 7.48 4.19 10.62
CA GLU A 59 7.70 5.60 10.23
C GLU A 59 8.95 5.78 9.37
N MET A 60 10.04 5.06 9.68
CA MET A 60 11.25 5.09 8.85
C MET A 60 11.03 4.51 7.46
N LEU A 61 10.24 3.44 7.34
CA LEU A 61 9.84 2.89 6.04
C LEU A 61 8.95 3.85 5.25
N GLU A 62 8.01 4.52 5.94
CA GLU A 62 7.11 5.52 5.34
C GLU A 62 7.89 6.71 4.75
N GLY A 63 8.95 7.12 5.42
CA GLY A 63 9.83 8.21 4.94
C GLY A 63 10.94 7.78 3.97
N HIS A 64 11.05 6.49 3.63
CA HIS A 64 12.17 6.01 2.82
C HIS A 64 11.90 6.20 1.31
N PRO A 65 12.86 6.78 0.53
CA PRO A 65 12.65 7.12 -0.89
C PRO A 65 12.45 5.91 -1.82
N ASP A 66 12.78 4.71 -1.37
CA ASP A 66 12.61 3.48 -2.16
C ASP A 66 11.42 2.62 -1.70
N VAL A 67 10.55 3.18 -0.85
CA VAL A 67 9.39 2.47 -0.32
C VAL A 67 8.09 3.14 -0.75
N LEU A 68 7.21 2.37 -1.38
CA LEU A 68 5.82 2.73 -1.65
C LEU A 68 4.93 1.96 -0.68
N ILE A 69 4.00 2.66 -0.05
CA ILE A 69 3.03 2.06 0.87
C ILE A 69 1.67 2.02 0.21
N MET A 70 1.03 0.86 0.25
CA MET A 70 -0.29 0.69 -0.35
C MET A 70 -1.04 -0.52 0.25
N LYS A 71 -2.29 -0.68 -0.11
CA LYS A 71 -3.09 -1.87 0.26
C LYS A 71 -3.08 -2.87 -0.88
N LEU A 72 -2.05 -3.72 -0.94
CA LEU A 72 -1.88 -4.65 -2.05
C LEU A 72 -2.29 -6.09 -1.71
N ILE A 73 -1.74 -6.67 -0.65
CA ILE A 73 -1.98 -8.07 -0.30
C ILE A 73 -3.16 -8.15 0.69
N ASP A 74 -4.25 -8.81 0.32
CA ASP A 74 -5.48 -8.93 1.13
C ASP A 74 -6.05 -7.58 1.62
N GLY A 75 -5.78 -6.49 0.90
CA GLY A 75 -6.17 -5.14 1.32
C GLY A 75 -5.46 -4.66 2.59
N LYS A 76 -4.37 -5.30 2.99
CA LYS A 76 -3.52 -4.92 4.12
C LYS A 76 -2.44 -3.94 3.69
N VAL A 77 -1.95 -3.15 4.64
CA VAL A 77 -0.80 -2.26 4.42
C VAL A 77 0.40 -3.10 4.00
N THR A 78 0.90 -2.80 2.82
CA THR A 78 2.02 -3.48 2.15
C THR A 78 3.06 -2.44 1.77
N PHE A 79 4.30 -2.66 2.18
CA PHE A 79 5.47 -1.93 1.72
C PHE A 79 5.97 -2.57 0.43
N VAL A 80 6.17 -1.76 -0.59
CA VAL A 80 6.59 -2.19 -1.93
C VAL A 80 7.92 -1.53 -2.25
N HIS A 81 8.95 -2.34 -2.46
CA HIS A 81 10.27 -1.84 -2.84
C HIS A 81 10.26 -1.25 -4.25
N ARG A 82 11.08 -0.24 -4.47
CA ARG A 82 11.19 0.54 -5.72
C ARG A 82 11.29 -0.30 -6.99
N GLU A 83 11.92 -1.46 -6.93
CA GLU A 83 12.05 -2.38 -8.08
C GLU A 83 10.69 -2.85 -8.62
N LEU A 84 9.66 -2.88 -7.79
CA LEU A 84 8.30 -3.29 -8.18
C LEU A 84 7.38 -2.12 -8.55
N TRP A 85 7.79 -0.87 -8.35
CA TRP A 85 6.95 0.31 -8.62
C TRP A 85 6.43 0.36 -10.04
N GLY A 86 7.27 0.04 -11.03
CA GLY A 86 6.85 0.01 -12.43
C GLY A 86 5.73 -0.98 -12.73
N ARG A 87 5.65 -2.07 -11.97
CA ARG A 87 4.58 -3.08 -12.12
C ARG A 87 3.29 -2.59 -11.49
N VAL A 88 3.36 -2.10 -10.26
CA VAL A 88 2.21 -1.54 -9.55
C VAL A 88 1.64 -0.34 -10.31
N TYR A 89 2.50 0.59 -10.75
CA TYR A 89 2.12 1.73 -11.56
C TYR A 89 1.40 1.31 -12.85
N SER A 90 1.93 0.30 -13.57
CA SER A 90 1.33 -0.18 -14.81
C SER A 90 -0.10 -0.71 -14.61
N ILE A 91 -0.37 -1.36 -13.49
CA ILE A 91 -1.70 -1.82 -13.12
C ILE A 91 -2.58 -0.63 -12.71
N GLY A 92 -2.04 0.27 -11.91
CA GLY A 92 -2.78 1.42 -11.38
C GLY A 92 -3.29 2.37 -12.46
N VAL A 93 -2.50 2.63 -13.50
CA VAL A 93 -2.90 3.52 -14.61
C VAL A 93 -3.77 2.83 -15.66
N ALA A 94 -3.85 1.50 -15.67
CA ALA A 94 -4.50 0.74 -16.74
C ALA A 94 -6.02 0.86 -16.73
N ARG A 95 -6.64 1.05 -15.55
CA ARG A 95 -8.10 1.13 -15.39
C ARG A 95 -8.83 -0.03 -16.04
N GLU A 96 -8.37 -1.24 -15.76
CA GLU A 96 -8.96 -2.47 -16.29
C GLU A 96 -10.40 -2.66 -15.74
N ASP A 97 -11.20 -3.48 -16.42
CA ASP A 97 -12.61 -3.72 -16.06
C ASP A 97 -12.81 -4.13 -14.59
N TRP A 98 -11.92 -4.97 -14.03
CA TRP A 98 -12.02 -5.39 -12.64
C TRP A 98 -11.85 -4.21 -11.65
N GLN A 99 -11.11 -3.17 -12.04
CA GLN A 99 -10.94 -1.96 -11.23
C GLN A 99 -12.19 -1.07 -11.28
N LEU A 100 -12.81 -0.95 -12.43
CA LEU A 100 -13.92 -0.01 -12.68
C LEU A 100 -15.31 -0.62 -12.44
N LYS A 101 -15.43 -1.96 -12.58
CA LYS A 101 -16.71 -2.67 -12.46
C LYS A 101 -17.32 -2.50 -11.06
N ASN A 102 -18.61 -2.13 -11.00
CA ASN A 102 -19.36 -2.01 -9.75
C ASN A 102 -18.79 -0.99 -8.74
N LEU A 103 -18.12 0.06 -9.21
CA LEU A 103 -17.79 1.19 -8.34
C LEU A 103 -19.04 1.88 -7.82
N SER A 104 -19.04 2.28 -6.56
CA SER A 104 -20.10 3.11 -6.00
C SER A 104 -20.18 4.46 -6.74
N GLN A 105 -21.32 5.13 -6.68
CA GLN A 105 -21.49 6.44 -7.30
C GLN A 105 -20.49 7.46 -6.74
N GLY A 106 -20.28 7.46 -5.41
CA GLY A 106 -19.28 8.31 -4.76
C GLY A 106 -17.86 8.03 -5.25
N ALA A 107 -17.48 6.74 -5.42
CA ALA A 107 -16.17 6.35 -5.92
C ALA A 107 -15.95 6.81 -7.38
N ARG A 108 -16.95 6.66 -8.24
CA ARG A 108 -16.87 7.19 -9.61
C ARG A 108 -16.68 8.69 -9.65
N LEU A 109 -17.44 9.42 -8.82
CA LEU A 109 -17.31 10.87 -8.73
C LEU A 109 -15.96 11.29 -8.20
N LEU A 110 -15.48 10.65 -7.12
CA LEU A 110 -14.17 10.93 -6.52
C LEU A 110 -13.03 10.66 -7.52
N LEU A 111 -13.09 9.53 -8.23
CA LEU A 111 -12.11 9.19 -9.27
C LEU A 111 -12.09 10.25 -10.38
N LYS A 112 -13.25 10.66 -10.88
CA LYS A 112 -13.37 11.72 -11.90
C LYS A 112 -12.81 13.06 -11.39
N THR A 113 -13.07 13.43 -10.15
CA THR A 113 -12.53 14.66 -9.56
C THR A 113 -11.00 14.58 -9.42
N LEU A 114 -10.48 13.43 -8.97
CA LEU A 114 -9.04 13.21 -8.89
C LEU A 114 -8.36 13.27 -10.27
N ASP A 115 -9.01 12.83 -11.34
CA ASP A 115 -8.49 12.93 -12.70
C ASP A 115 -8.27 14.37 -13.14
N THR A 116 -9.10 15.28 -12.65
CA THR A 116 -8.99 16.73 -12.95
C THR A 116 -7.96 17.40 -12.02
N GLU A 117 -8.03 17.12 -10.70
CA GLU A 117 -7.25 17.81 -9.68
C GLU A 117 -5.86 17.19 -9.43
N GLY A 118 -5.70 15.91 -9.80
CA GLY A 118 -4.48 15.13 -9.55
C GLY A 118 -4.31 14.68 -8.10
N THR A 119 -4.65 15.53 -7.13
CA THR A 119 -4.46 15.30 -5.69
C THR A 119 -5.60 15.90 -4.87
N LEU A 120 -6.10 15.16 -3.87
CA LEU A 120 -7.12 15.59 -2.92
C LEU A 120 -6.79 15.13 -1.50
N GLN A 121 -7.29 15.86 -0.49
CA GLN A 121 -7.17 15.45 0.91
C GLN A 121 -8.50 14.95 1.45
N THR A 122 -8.51 13.81 2.15
CA THR A 122 -9.75 13.19 2.65
C THR A 122 -10.53 14.05 3.64
N ASN A 123 -9.85 14.86 4.46
CA ASN A 123 -10.48 15.79 5.39
C ASN A 123 -11.15 17.01 4.71
N LYS A 124 -10.86 17.24 3.44
CA LYS A 124 -11.50 18.29 2.61
C LYS A 124 -12.62 17.73 1.73
N LEU A 125 -12.84 16.41 1.74
CA LEU A 125 -13.93 15.79 0.95
C LEU A 125 -15.27 16.07 1.62
N GLY A 126 -16.19 16.69 0.89
CA GLY A 126 -17.55 16.91 1.32
C GLY A 126 -18.45 15.66 1.16
N LYS A 127 -19.68 15.76 1.68
CA LYS A 127 -20.70 14.70 1.58
C LYS A 127 -21.08 14.34 0.13
N LEU A 128 -20.67 15.14 -0.85
CA LEU A 128 -20.85 14.86 -2.28
C LEU A 128 -20.26 13.51 -2.70
N PHE A 129 -19.18 13.08 -2.04
CA PHE A 129 -18.52 11.81 -2.30
C PHE A 129 -19.09 10.64 -1.49
N GLY A 130 -20.25 10.84 -0.86
CA GLY A 130 -20.94 9.85 -0.04
C GLY A 130 -20.94 10.21 1.46
N PRO A 131 -21.73 9.47 2.26
CA PRO A 131 -21.84 9.75 3.69
C PRO A 131 -20.54 9.54 4.46
N LYS A 132 -19.66 8.70 3.93
CA LYS A 132 -18.34 8.37 4.51
C LYS A 132 -17.25 8.46 3.43
N PRO A 133 -16.75 9.67 3.14
CA PRO A 133 -15.76 9.86 2.07
C PRO A 133 -14.47 9.02 2.22
N GLY A 134 -14.08 8.69 3.45
CA GLY A 134 -12.95 7.80 3.71
C GLY A 134 -13.17 6.36 3.23
N GLU A 135 -14.40 5.83 3.32
CA GLU A 135 -14.74 4.50 2.77
C GLU A 135 -14.76 4.54 1.24
N THR A 136 -15.25 5.62 0.67
CA THR A 136 -15.21 5.86 -0.78
C THR A 136 -13.77 5.90 -1.32
N ALA A 137 -12.89 6.61 -0.63
CA ALA A 137 -11.47 6.62 -0.97
C ALA A 137 -10.84 5.22 -0.83
N ARG A 138 -11.18 4.49 0.24
CA ARG A 138 -10.72 3.12 0.45
C ARG A 138 -11.17 2.17 -0.66
N GLU A 139 -12.37 2.33 -1.21
CA GLU A 139 -12.84 1.53 -2.35
C GLU A 139 -11.92 1.68 -3.56
N LEU A 140 -11.51 2.92 -3.89
CA LEU A 140 -10.58 3.21 -4.97
C LEU A 140 -9.15 2.69 -4.68
N GLU A 141 -8.69 2.84 -3.44
CA GLU A 141 -7.39 2.36 -2.97
C GLU A 141 -7.27 0.83 -3.11
N LEU A 142 -8.28 0.08 -2.66
CA LEU A 142 -8.31 -1.39 -2.76
C LEU A 142 -8.37 -1.92 -4.20
N ARG A 143 -8.81 -1.10 -5.14
CA ARG A 143 -8.84 -1.41 -6.58
C ARG A 143 -7.62 -0.86 -7.33
N LEU A 144 -6.64 -0.34 -6.61
CA LEU A 144 -5.44 0.28 -7.20
C LEU A 144 -5.74 1.40 -8.21
N LEU A 145 -6.89 2.07 -8.09
CA LEU A 145 -7.26 3.20 -8.96
C LEU A 145 -6.58 4.50 -8.55
N ILE A 146 -6.18 4.59 -7.28
CA ILE A 146 -5.49 5.74 -6.69
C ILE A 146 -4.40 5.26 -5.74
N HIS A 147 -3.45 6.14 -5.48
CA HIS A 147 -2.53 6.04 -4.35
C HIS A 147 -3.06 6.90 -3.19
N ALA A 148 -2.80 6.48 -1.95
CA ALA A 148 -3.22 7.19 -0.76
C ALA A 148 -2.12 7.17 0.30
N ASP A 149 -1.53 8.34 0.58
CA ASP A 149 -0.58 8.54 1.66
C ASP A 149 -1.28 8.96 2.95
N GLN A 150 -0.75 8.56 4.08
CA GLN A 150 -1.20 9.08 5.37
C GLN A 150 -0.70 10.52 5.57
N LEU A 151 -1.61 11.39 5.98
CA LEU A 151 -1.31 12.76 6.39
C LEU A 151 -1.48 12.86 7.90
N HIS A 152 -0.39 13.08 8.62
CA HIS A 152 -0.45 13.44 10.03
C HIS A 152 -0.85 14.92 10.11
N THR A 153 -2.08 15.19 10.53
CA THR A 153 -2.54 16.57 10.75
C THR A 153 -2.12 17.05 12.13
N GLU A 154 -1.86 18.35 12.28
CA GLU A 154 -1.50 18.98 13.57
C GLU A 154 -2.53 18.72 14.68
N LEU A 155 -3.77 18.41 14.32
CA LEU A 155 -4.87 18.10 15.23
C LEU A 155 -5.01 16.59 15.55
N GLY A 156 -4.04 15.76 15.15
CA GLY A 156 -4.07 14.30 15.40
C GLY A 156 -5.13 13.54 14.59
N ALA A 157 -5.82 14.19 13.67
CA ALA A 157 -6.78 13.52 12.80
C ALA A 157 -6.05 12.77 11.68
N HIS A 158 -6.45 11.52 11.46
CA HIS A 158 -5.92 10.72 10.36
C HIS A 158 -6.58 11.14 9.05
N ALA A 159 -5.92 12.04 8.32
CA ALA A 159 -6.28 12.37 6.95
C ALA A 159 -5.41 11.58 5.96
N LYS A 160 -5.86 11.47 4.72
CA LYS A 160 -5.07 10.91 3.62
C LYS A 160 -4.94 11.94 2.50
N VAL A 161 -3.79 11.92 1.84
CA VAL A 161 -3.58 12.55 0.54
C VAL A 161 -3.85 11.50 -0.52
N LEU A 162 -4.90 11.70 -1.30
CA LEU A 162 -5.30 10.85 -2.42
C LEU A 162 -4.66 11.40 -3.70
N GLN A 163 -4.05 10.55 -4.49
CA GLN A 163 -3.36 10.93 -5.71
C GLN A 163 -3.73 9.99 -6.86
N THR A 164 -3.83 10.54 -8.07
CA THR A 164 -3.73 9.68 -9.25
C THR A 164 -2.35 9.05 -9.31
N TRP A 165 -2.21 7.90 -9.97
CA TRP A 165 -0.90 7.26 -10.15
C TRP A 165 0.12 8.15 -10.90
N ASN A 166 -0.36 8.99 -11.82
CA ASN A 166 0.50 9.95 -12.51
C ASN A 166 0.99 11.07 -11.58
N ALA A 167 0.12 11.58 -10.71
CA ALA A 167 0.50 12.59 -9.72
C ALA A 167 1.49 12.00 -8.70
N TRP A 168 1.23 10.78 -8.22
CA TRP A 168 2.16 10.06 -7.34
C TRP A 168 3.52 9.86 -8.01
N ALA A 169 3.57 9.36 -9.25
CA ALA A 169 4.82 9.12 -9.97
C ALA A 169 5.66 10.41 -10.10
N LYS A 170 5.00 11.53 -10.40
CA LYS A 170 5.64 12.84 -10.46
C LYS A 170 6.21 13.25 -9.11
N HIS A 171 5.44 13.09 -8.04
CA HIS A 171 5.84 13.42 -6.67
C HIS A 171 7.01 12.55 -6.20
N ALA A 172 6.95 11.24 -6.45
CA ALA A 172 7.99 10.28 -6.08
C ALA A 172 9.25 10.35 -6.96
N GLY A 173 9.31 11.22 -7.95
CA GLY A 173 10.41 11.27 -8.92
C GLY A 173 10.54 9.96 -9.73
N PHE A 174 9.42 9.22 -9.89
CA PHE A 174 9.38 7.98 -10.65
C PHE A 174 9.05 8.28 -12.13
N PRO A 175 9.82 7.76 -13.11
CA PRO A 175 9.65 8.11 -14.51
C PRO A 175 8.33 7.66 -15.16
N GLY A 176 7.48 6.92 -14.42
CA GLY A 176 6.12 6.61 -14.84
C GLY A 176 5.98 5.80 -16.13
N ARG A 177 6.94 4.94 -16.45
CA ARG A 177 6.86 4.10 -17.65
C ARG A 177 5.97 2.89 -17.39
N ALA A 178 4.74 2.95 -17.92
CA ALA A 178 3.82 1.81 -17.87
C ALA A 178 4.29 0.71 -18.82
N LYS A 179 4.20 -0.53 -18.34
CA LYS A 179 4.33 -1.77 -19.13
C LYS A 179 2.93 -2.35 -19.37
N SER A 180 2.85 -3.49 -20.07
CA SER A 180 1.58 -4.20 -20.17
C SER A 180 1.03 -4.56 -18.77
N PRO A 181 -0.19 -4.15 -18.40
CA PRO A 181 -0.75 -4.46 -17.08
C PRO A 181 -0.93 -5.97 -16.87
N SER A 182 -1.21 -6.72 -17.93
CA SER A 182 -1.31 -8.20 -17.85
C SER A 182 0.03 -8.85 -17.51
N VAL A 183 1.13 -8.36 -18.08
CA VAL A 183 2.49 -8.83 -17.75
C VAL A 183 2.86 -8.44 -16.32
N ALA A 184 2.51 -7.22 -15.90
CA ALA A 184 2.76 -6.75 -14.54
C ALA A 184 1.99 -7.58 -13.50
N ARG A 185 0.71 -7.90 -13.76
CA ARG A 185 -0.10 -8.77 -12.87
C ARG A 185 0.48 -10.18 -12.80
N HIS A 186 0.78 -10.79 -13.93
CA HIS A 186 1.35 -12.14 -13.96
C HIS A 186 2.65 -12.23 -13.15
N PHE A 187 3.51 -11.25 -13.29
CA PHE A 187 4.74 -11.18 -12.50
C PHE A 187 4.44 -11.12 -10.99
N LEU A 188 3.54 -10.24 -10.56
CA LEU A 188 3.21 -10.10 -9.14
C LEU A 188 2.50 -11.35 -8.59
N GLU A 189 1.69 -12.03 -9.42
CA GLU A 189 1.06 -13.32 -9.08
C GLU A 189 2.12 -14.41 -8.81
N GLN A 190 3.08 -14.57 -9.71
CA GLN A 190 4.17 -15.52 -9.53
C GLN A 190 5.03 -15.16 -8.32
N HIS A 191 5.36 -13.89 -8.17
CA HIS A 191 6.16 -13.39 -7.07
C HIS A 191 5.49 -13.61 -5.70
N LEU A 192 4.21 -13.30 -5.57
CA LEU A 192 3.46 -13.57 -4.35
C LEU A 192 3.24 -15.07 -4.10
N ALA A 193 3.06 -15.88 -5.15
CA ALA A 193 2.96 -17.33 -5.02
C ALA A 193 4.23 -17.95 -4.44
N GLU A 194 5.41 -17.44 -4.84
CA GLU A 194 6.69 -17.85 -4.28
C GLU A 194 6.84 -17.44 -2.81
N ILE A 195 6.46 -16.21 -2.45
CA ILE A 195 6.43 -15.75 -1.06
C ILE A 195 5.48 -16.62 -0.24
N ASN A 196 4.27 -16.89 -0.73
CA ASN A 196 3.29 -17.76 -0.08
C ASN A 196 3.86 -19.17 0.18
N LYS A 197 4.49 -19.77 -0.83
CA LYS A 197 5.12 -21.09 -0.72
C LYS A 197 6.21 -21.13 0.34
N ASN A 198 7.12 -20.15 0.31
CA ASN A 198 8.28 -20.12 1.20
C ASN A 198 7.92 -19.82 2.66
N HIS A 199 6.77 -19.16 2.89
CA HIS A 199 6.33 -18.75 4.23
C HIS A 199 5.03 -19.41 4.68
N HIS A 200 4.53 -20.43 3.95
CA HIS A 200 3.26 -21.09 4.23
C HIS A 200 2.07 -20.13 4.34
N GLY A 201 2.14 -19.03 3.57
CA GLY A 201 1.12 -17.99 3.54
C GLY A 201 0.01 -18.26 2.53
N ARG A 202 -1.03 -17.39 2.56
CA ARG A 202 -2.18 -17.46 1.65
C ARG A 202 -2.59 -16.05 1.19
N GLY A 203 -1.64 -15.15 1.05
CA GLY A 203 -1.88 -13.79 0.57
C GLY A 203 -2.48 -13.78 -0.83
N ARG A 204 -3.34 -12.82 -1.10
CA ARG A 204 -4.01 -12.64 -2.39
C ARG A 204 -3.83 -11.21 -2.89
N LEU A 205 -3.71 -11.08 -4.20
CA LEU A 205 -3.71 -9.78 -4.88
C LEU A 205 -5.16 -9.33 -5.15
N PRO A 206 -5.40 -8.02 -5.36
CA PRO A 206 -6.76 -7.47 -5.39
C PRO A 206 -7.58 -7.84 -6.65
N TRP A 207 -6.94 -8.29 -7.71
CA TRP A 207 -7.63 -8.72 -8.93
C TRP A 207 -8.03 -10.19 -8.89
N PRO A 208 -9.09 -10.59 -9.62
CA PRO A 208 -9.50 -11.96 -9.70
C PRO A 208 -8.41 -12.85 -10.33
N PRO A 209 -8.21 -14.07 -9.87
CA PRO A 209 -7.30 -15.01 -10.52
C PRO A 209 -7.74 -15.21 -11.98
N LYS A 210 -6.79 -15.41 -12.89
CA LYS A 210 -7.13 -15.82 -14.25
C LYS A 210 -7.78 -17.21 -14.16
N LEU A 211 -8.99 -17.33 -14.71
CA LEU A 211 -9.65 -18.60 -14.96
C LEU A 211 -8.88 -19.40 -16.00
#